data_c43d10ae9407e6cb9db12aeecb76dc3a
#
_entry.id   c43d10ae9407e6cb9db12aeecb76dc3a
#
_cell.length_a   1.000
_cell.length_b   1.000
_cell.length_c   1.000
_cell.angle_alpha   90.00
_cell.angle_beta   90.00
_cell.angle_gamma   90.00
#
_symmetry.space_group_name_H-M   'P 1'
#
loop_
_entity.id
_entity.type
_entity.pdbx_description
1 polymer ?
#
loop_
_entity_poly.entity_id
_entity_poly.type
_entity_poly.pdbx_seq_one_letter_code
_entity_poly.pdbx_strand_id
1 'polypeptide(L)'
;MRDTLVVNLIAGSCAGKSTNAARLFSMLKDLGIECELVTEYVKDMVWEGRNEIFNCQAYIFGKQLYKLQRVKGKVDVIITDRPVCLDMIYDPEQDEDFKRYSLKQFNKFNNLNVFLKRNKAFNPNGRNEKTIKEAIAVDNSILKALDENVIPYMTTTADEKGCKQILDAIISRLIVSDIYRQQEVQKCPLTKCTV
;
A
#
# COMPACT_ATOMS: atom_id res chain seq x y z
N MET A 1 -12.53 -17.05 3.30
CA MET A 1 -11.58 -16.27 2.48
C MET A 1 -10.58 -15.65 3.44
N ARG A 2 -9.26 -15.66 3.13
CA ARG A 2 -8.26 -15.07 4.02
C ARG A 2 -8.51 -13.55 4.15
N ASP A 3 -8.31 -13.01 5.35
CA ASP A 3 -8.28 -11.57 5.57
C ASP A 3 -6.87 -11.06 5.24
N THR A 4 -6.64 -10.76 3.96
CA THR A 4 -5.34 -10.32 3.47
C THR A 4 -4.99 -8.95 4.01
N LEU A 5 -3.87 -8.83 4.75
CA LEU A 5 -3.33 -7.54 5.18
C LEU A 5 -2.65 -6.83 3.98
N VAL A 6 -3.00 -5.59 3.72
CA VAL A 6 -2.37 -4.77 2.69
C VAL A 6 -1.46 -3.73 3.34
N VAL A 7 -0.15 -3.92 3.16
CA VAL A 7 0.89 -3.00 3.66
C VAL A 7 1.15 -1.95 2.60
N ASN A 8 0.70 -0.75 2.87
CA ASN A 8 0.80 0.41 1.99
C ASN A 8 2.04 1.25 2.35
N LEU A 9 3.08 1.21 1.52
CA LEU A 9 4.25 2.09 1.67
C LEU A 9 3.98 3.42 1.00
N ILE A 10 3.90 4.48 1.80
CA ILE A 10 3.44 5.80 1.41
C ILE A 10 4.59 6.79 1.49
N ALA A 11 4.87 7.49 0.43
CA ALA A 11 5.72 8.69 0.33
C ALA A 11 5.74 9.19 -1.11
N GLY A 12 6.25 10.38 -1.36
CA GLY A 12 6.61 10.84 -2.71
C GLY A 12 7.77 10.03 -3.32
N SER A 13 8.24 10.45 -4.47
CA SER A 13 9.34 9.79 -5.19
C SER A 13 10.64 9.74 -4.38
N CYS A 14 11.47 8.72 -4.63
CA CYS A 14 12.82 8.56 -4.05
C CYS A 14 12.88 8.46 -2.52
N ALA A 15 11.78 8.25 -1.82
CA ALA A 15 11.78 8.02 -0.38
C ALA A 15 12.16 6.58 0.02
N GLY A 16 12.43 5.69 -0.94
CA GLY A 16 12.83 4.31 -0.68
C GLY A 16 11.70 3.29 -0.60
N LYS A 17 10.48 3.62 -1.07
CA LYS A 17 9.32 2.72 -1.08
C LYS A 17 9.63 1.36 -1.71
N SER A 18 10.05 1.34 -2.98
CA SER A 18 10.30 0.09 -3.72
C SER A 18 11.41 -0.74 -3.08
N THR A 19 12.46 -0.11 -2.53
CA THR A 19 13.53 -0.81 -1.80
C THR A 19 13.02 -1.48 -0.53
N ASN A 20 12.18 -0.78 0.25
CA ASN A 20 11.59 -1.37 1.44
C ASN A 20 10.55 -2.43 1.11
N ALA A 21 9.76 -2.23 0.05
CA ALA A 21 8.81 -3.23 -0.43
C ALA A 21 9.51 -4.56 -0.78
N ALA A 22 10.62 -4.50 -1.55
CA ALA A 22 11.41 -5.67 -1.91
C ALA A 22 12.05 -6.35 -0.68
N ARG A 23 12.58 -5.55 0.27
CA ARG A 23 13.17 -6.07 1.51
C ARG A 23 12.12 -6.77 2.39
N LEU A 24 10.98 -6.14 2.62
CA LEU A 24 9.86 -6.73 3.36
C LEU A 24 9.36 -8.01 2.71
N PHE A 25 9.24 -8.02 1.39
CA PHE A 25 8.84 -9.21 0.63
C PHE A 25 9.80 -10.38 0.90
N SER A 26 11.12 -10.15 0.79
CA SER A 26 12.11 -11.18 1.11
C SER A 26 11.99 -11.66 2.55
N MET A 27 11.94 -10.73 3.52
CA MET A 27 11.85 -11.07 4.95
C MET A 27 10.60 -11.91 5.28
N LEU A 28 9.44 -11.57 4.69
CA LEU A 28 8.20 -12.32 4.90
C LEU A 28 8.29 -13.72 4.28
N LYS A 29 8.89 -13.86 3.10
CA LYS A 29 9.13 -15.18 2.48
C LYS A 29 10.06 -16.05 3.33
N ASP A 30 11.13 -15.48 3.89
CA ASP A 30 12.06 -16.17 4.77
C ASP A 30 11.38 -16.68 6.06
N LEU A 31 10.36 -15.96 6.53
CA LEU A 31 9.50 -16.37 7.66
C LEU A 31 8.39 -17.37 7.28
N GLY A 32 8.31 -17.79 6.02
CA GLY A 32 7.26 -18.70 5.54
C GLY A 32 5.86 -18.08 5.43
N ILE A 33 5.76 -16.74 5.46
CA ILE A 33 4.50 -16.03 5.34
C ILE A 33 4.15 -15.91 3.84
N GLU A 34 2.93 -16.33 3.47
CA GLU A 34 2.46 -16.19 2.11
C GLU A 34 2.20 -14.71 1.79
N CYS A 35 3.03 -14.13 0.93
CA CYS A 35 2.93 -12.72 0.57
C CYS A 35 3.16 -12.48 -0.92
N GLU A 36 2.63 -11.34 -1.41
CA GLU A 36 2.82 -10.85 -2.77
C GLU A 36 3.25 -9.39 -2.79
N LEU A 37 4.14 -9.06 -3.73
CA LEU A 37 4.60 -7.70 -4.00
C LEU A 37 3.82 -7.12 -5.17
N VAL A 38 2.99 -6.12 -4.89
CA VAL A 38 2.22 -5.38 -5.89
C VAL A 38 2.92 -4.05 -6.18
N THR A 39 3.72 -4.04 -7.23
CA THR A 39 4.49 -2.87 -7.65
C THR A 39 3.63 -1.81 -8.32
N GLU A 40 4.11 -0.57 -8.31
CA GLU A 40 3.52 0.57 -8.98
C GLU A 40 3.36 0.33 -10.49
N TYR A 41 2.13 0.52 -11.02
CA TYR A 41 1.84 0.36 -12.45
C TYR A 41 2.48 1.45 -13.31
N VAL A 42 2.42 2.70 -12.85
CA VAL A 42 2.88 3.87 -13.64
C VAL A 42 4.38 3.89 -13.87
N LYS A 43 5.16 3.21 -13.06
CA LYS A 43 6.62 3.20 -13.20
C LYS A 43 7.06 2.62 -14.55
N ASP A 44 6.39 1.56 -15.00
CA ASP A 44 6.67 0.94 -16.30
C ASP A 44 6.34 1.92 -17.44
N MET A 45 5.24 2.66 -17.31
CA MET A 45 4.83 3.67 -18.30
C MET A 45 5.81 4.84 -18.39
N VAL A 46 6.41 5.25 -17.27
CA VAL A 46 7.48 6.27 -17.27
C VAL A 46 8.70 5.79 -18.07
N TRP A 47 9.10 4.53 -17.90
CA TRP A 47 10.23 3.96 -18.66
C TRP A 47 9.91 3.80 -20.15
N GLU A 48 8.66 3.53 -20.50
CA GLU A 48 8.19 3.45 -21.90
C GLU A 48 7.98 4.83 -22.53
N GLY A 49 8.10 5.94 -21.77
CA GLY A 49 7.85 7.30 -22.24
C GLY A 49 6.37 7.61 -22.54
N ARG A 50 5.44 6.81 -22.03
CA ARG A 50 3.99 6.93 -22.26
C ARG A 50 3.34 7.92 -21.31
N ASN A 51 3.66 9.21 -21.50
CA ASN A 51 3.22 10.27 -20.58
C ASN A 51 1.73 10.61 -20.70
N GLU A 52 1.06 10.29 -21.81
CA GLU A 52 -0.38 10.55 -22.01
C GLU A 52 -1.26 9.83 -20.98
N ILE A 53 -0.77 8.74 -20.41
CA ILE A 53 -1.51 7.97 -19.40
C ILE A 53 -1.80 8.81 -18.14
N PHE A 54 -0.94 9.79 -17.83
CA PHE A 54 -1.12 10.66 -16.66
C PHE A 54 -2.30 11.63 -16.79
N ASN A 55 -2.87 11.78 -17.98
CA ASN A 55 -4.08 12.55 -18.21
C ASN A 55 -5.36 11.80 -17.81
N CYS A 56 -5.26 10.51 -17.47
CA CYS A 56 -6.41 9.68 -17.09
C CYS A 56 -6.14 8.95 -15.77
N GLN A 57 -6.33 9.64 -14.64
CA GLN A 57 -6.07 9.07 -13.32
C GLN A 57 -6.97 7.88 -13.01
N ALA A 58 -8.21 7.86 -13.52
CA ALA A 58 -9.13 6.74 -13.35
C ALA A 58 -8.58 5.44 -13.98
N TYR A 59 -7.89 5.51 -15.12
CA TYR A 59 -7.24 4.35 -15.74
C TYR A 59 -6.10 3.82 -14.87
N ILE A 60 -5.23 4.70 -14.38
CA ILE A 60 -4.11 4.35 -13.48
C ILE A 60 -4.64 3.67 -12.23
N PHE A 61 -5.63 4.29 -11.58
CA PHE A 61 -6.32 3.75 -10.43
C PHE A 61 -6.89 2.35 -10.69
N GLY A 62 -7.63 2.18 -11.80
CA GLY A 62 -8.23 0.89 -12.17
C GLY A 62 -7.19 -0.22 -12.34
N LYS A 63 -6.04 0.09 -12.96
CA LYS A 63 -4.92 -0.86 -13.13
C LYS A 63 -4.30 -1.24 -11.79
N GLN A 64 -4.04 -0.28 -10.93
CA GLN A 64 -3.46 -0.54 -9.60
C GLN A 64 -4.44 -1.30 -8.70
N LEU A 65 -5.73 -0.91 -8.70
CA LEU A 65 -6.77 -1.60 -7.95
C LEU A 65 -6.89 -3.06 -8.39
N TYR A 66 -6.89 -3.33 -9.70
CA TYR A 66 -6.94 -4.69 -10.23
C TYR A 66 -5.74 -5.53 -9.76
N LYS A 67 -4.52 -4.97 -9.76
CA LYS A 67 -3.31 -5.66 -9.26
C LYS A 67 -3.46 -6.09 -7.80
N LEU A 68 -4.12 -5.30 -6.95
CA LEU A 68 -4.41 -5.64 -5.55
C LEU A 68 -5.53 -6.69 -5.44
N GLN A 69 -6.64 -6.48 -6.15
CA GLN A 69 -7.82 -7.34 -6.06
C GLN A 69 -7.54 -8.78 -6.51
N ARG A 70 -6.69 -8.99 -7.53
CA ARG A 70 -6.37 -10.33 -8.06
C ARG A 70 -5.70 -11.25 -7.04
N VAL A 71 -5.04 -10.71 -6.01
CA VAL A 71 -4.33 -11.47 -4.97
C VAL A 71 -4.98 -11.39 -3.59
N LYS A 72 -5.91 -10.45 -3.38
CA LYS A 72 -6.70 -10.35 -2.15
C LYS A 72 -7.44 -11.65 -1.86
N GLY A 73 -7.36 -12.13 -0.62
CA GLY A 73 -7.97 -13.38 -0.17
C GLY A 73 -7.21 -14.64 -0.52
N LYS A 74 -6.07 -14.52 -1.25
CA LYS A 74 -5.23 -15.65 -1.67
C LYS A 74 -3.92 -15.75 -0.88
N VAL A 75 -3.42 -14.62 -0.38
CA VAL A 75 -2.20 -14.52 0.43
C VAL A 75 -2.50 -13.86 1.78
N ASP A 76 -1.58 -14.01 2.74
CA ASP A 76 -1.72 -13.39 4.07
C ASP A 76 -1.38 -11.90 4.02
N VAL A 77 -0.37 -11.53 3.22
CA VAL A 77 0.12 -10.15 3.12
C VAL A 77 0.29 -9.73 1.65
N ILE A 78 -0.19 -8.54 1.33
CA ILE A 78 0.17 -7.81 0.10
C ILE A 78 1.04 -6.64 0.52
N ILE A 79 2.19 -6.46 -0.12
CA ILE A 79 3.01 -5.25 0.03
C ILE A 79 2.86 -4.42 -1.23
N THR A 80 2.56 -3.13 -1.09
CA THR A 80 2.50 -2.23 -2.26
C THR A 80 3.25 -0.94 -2.00
N ASP A 81 3.98 -0.47 -3.01
CA ASP A 81 4.64 0.83 -3.03
C ASP A 81 3.81 1.92 -3.75
N ARG A 82 2.56 1.56 -4.12
CA ARG A 82 1.56 2.47 -4.68
C ARG A 82 0.17 2.17 -4.13
N PRO A 83 -0.18 2.71 -2.95
CA PRO A 83 -1.54 2.60 -2.40
C PRO A 83 -2.56 3.34 -3.26
N VAL A 84 -3.71 2.72 -3.52
CA VAL A 84 -4.76 3.31 -4.38
C VAL A 84 -5.39 4.57 -3.79
N CYS A 85 -5.30 4.81 -2.48
CA CYS A 85 -5.78 6.07 -1.88
C CYS A 85 -4.99 7.30 -2.34
N LEU A 86 -3.75 7.12 -2.83
CA LEU A 86 -2.95 8.25 -3.33
C LEU A 86 -3.42 8.77 -4.70
N ASP A 87 -4.19 7.98 -5.44
CA ASP A 87 -4.69 8.39 -6.76
C ASP A 87 -5.58 9.63 -6.69
N MET A 88 -6.28 9.83 -5.55
CA MET A 88 -7.04 11.07 -5.30
C MET A 88 -6.16 12.34 -5.24
N ILE A 89 -4.86 12.20 -4.93
CA ILE A 89 -3.91 13.33 -4.83
C ILE A 89 -3.34 13.67 -6.21
N TYR A 90 -3.20 12.65 -7.04
CA TYR A 90 -2.60 12.78 -8.37
C TYR A 90 -3.63 13.06 -9.47
N ASP A 91 -4.91 13.14 -9.11
CA ASP A 91 -5.96 13.48 -10.06
C ASP A 91 -5.84 14.96 -10.49
N PRO A 92 -5.58 15.24 -11.79
CA PRO A 92 -5.41 16.62 -12.26
C PRO A 92 -6.72 17.42 -12.21
N GLU A 93 -7.87 16.74 -12.28
CA GLU A 93 -9.19 17.37 -12.25
C GLU A 93 -9.69 17.63 -10.83
N GLN A 94 -9.05 17.02 -9.81
CA GLN A 94 -9.47 17.07 -8.39
C GLN A 94 -10.96 16.72 -8.21
N ASP A 95 -11.41 15.70 -8.95
CA ASP A 95 -12.81 15.27 -8.95
C ASP A 95 -13.19 14.64 -7.59
N GLU A 96 -14.15 15.26 -6.90
CA GLU A 96 -14.63 14.79 -5.60
C GLU A 96 -15.36 13.44 -5.68
N ASP A 97 -16.00 13.08 -6.79
CA ASP A 97 -16.61 11.77 -6.98
C ASP A 97 -15.56 10.69 -7.17
N PHE A 98 -14.51 10.98 -7.92
CA PHE A 98 -13.36 10.09 -8.06
C PHE A 98 -12.63 9.90 -6.73
N LYS A 99 -12.40 10.95 -5.97
CA LYS A 99 -11.82 10.90 -4.63
C LYS A 99 -12.65 10.01 -3.70
N ARG A 100 -13.96 10.23 -3.64
CA ARG A 100 -14.89 9.43 -2.83
C ARG A 100 -14.87 7.96 -3.25
N TYR A 101 -14.85 7.68 -4.55
CA TYR A 101 -14.78 6.32 -5.07
C TYR A 101 -13.45 5.64 -4.72
N SER A 102 -12.33 6.35 -4.87
CA SER A 102 -10.99 5.87 -4.53
C SER A 102 -10.90 5.47 -3.05
N LEU A 103 -11.35 6.32 -2.15
CA LEU A 103 -11.43 6.05 -0.71
C LEU A 103 -12.35 4.87 -0.39
N LYS A 104 -13.51 4.78 -1.04
CA LYS A 104 -14.44 3.65 -0.88
C LYS A 104 -13.80 2.31 -1.27
N GLN A 105 -13.00 2.28 -2.33
CA GLN A 105 -12.29 1.06 -2.72
C GLN A 105 -11.13 0.75 -1.78
N PHE A 106 -10.36 1.74 -1.38
CA PHE A 106 -9.27 1.61 -0.42
C PHE A 106 -9.75 1.03 0.91
N ASN A 107 -10.88 1.50 1.44
CA ASN A 107 -11.45 1.04 2.70
C ASN A 107 -12.02 -0.40 2.67
N LYS A 108 -12.04 -1.05 1.50
CA LYS A 108 -12.39 -2.49 1.39
C LYS A 108 -11.22 -3.42 1.71
N PHE A 109 -10.04 -2.87 1.92
CA PHE A 109 -8.85 -3.63 2.28
C PHE A 109 -8.56 -3.50 3.77
N ASN A 110 -7.95 -4.54 4.35
CA ASN A 110 -7.36 -4.47 5.69
C ASN A 110 -6.00 -3.77 5.57
N ASN A 111 -5.97 -2.47 5.81
CA ASN A 111 -4.82 -1.62 5.51
C ASN A 111 -3.88 -1.44 6.71
N LEU A 112 -2.58 -1.62 6.48
CA LEU A 112 -1.50 -1.10 7.31
C LEU A 112 -0.76 -0.02 6.51
N ASN A 113 -1.00 1.24 6.86
CA ASN A 113 -0.43 2.37 6.16
C ASN A 113 0.86 2.83 6.84
N VAL A 114 1.92 2.97 6.05
CA VAL A 114 3.25 3.33 6.54
C VAL A 114 3.80 4.49 5.74
N PHE A 115 3.88 5.65 6.36
CA PHE A 115 4.56 6.80 5.77
C PHE A 115 6.08 6.71 5.99
N LEU A 116 6.84 6.71 4.90
CA LEU A 116 8.30 6.61 4.92
C LEU A 116 8.95 8.00 4.89
N LYS A 117 9.56 8.39 6.00
CA LYS A 117 10.38 9.61 6.06
C LYS A 117 11.61 9.47 5.19
N ARG A 118 11.93 10.52 4.45
CA ARG A 118 13.14 10.58 3.62
C ARG A 118 14.39 10.52 4.47
N ASN A 119 15.30 9.62 4.15
CA ASN A 119 16.63 9.51 4.74
C ASN A 119 17.71 9.13 3.70
N LYS A 120 17.38 9.26 2.40
CA LYS A 120 18.29 8.96 1.28
C LYS A 120 18.43 10.15 0.37
N ALA A 121 19.56 10.23 -0.35
CA ALA A 121 19.76 11.19 -1.41
C ALA A 121 18.71 11.05 -2.50
N PHE A 122 18.26 12.17 -3.04
CA PHE A 122 17.31 12.22 -4.12
C PHE A 122 17.98 11.85 -5.47
N ASN A 123 17.32 11.01 -6.25
CA ASN A 123 17.73 10.66 -7.61
C ASN A 123 16.53 10.80 -8.57
N PRO A 124 16.55 11.73 -9.55
CA PRO A 124 15.43 11.99 -10.44
C PRO A 124 15.20 10.92 -11.52
N ASN A 125 16.10 9.96 -11.71
CA ASN A 125 16.00 8.97 -12.78
C ASN A 125 14.73 8.11 -12.67
N GLY A 126 13.95 8.07 -13.74
CA GLY A 126 12.69 7.32 -13.80
C GLY A 126 11.60 7.89 -12.86
N ARG A 127 11.57 9.23 -12.66
CA ARG A 127 10.62 9.92 -11.79
C ARG A 127 9.99 11.13 -12.48
N ASN A 128 8.77 11.48 -12.06
CA ASN A 128 8.08 12.69 -12.49
C ASN A 128 8.71 13.92 -11.83
N GLU A 129 8.92 13.88 -10.51
CA GLU A 129 9.59 14.94 -9.77
C GLU A 129 11.08 15.01 -10.16
N LYS A 130 11.54 16.21 -10.50
CA LYS A 130 12.92 16.46 -10.95
C LYS A 130 13.81 16.99 -9.85
N THR A 131 13.22 17.47 -8.75
CA THR A 131 13.93 18.08 -7.63
C THR A 131 13.48 17.51 -6.29
N ILE A 132 14.37 17.60 -5.29
CA ILE A 132 14.04 17.22 -3.91
C ILE A 132 12.92 18.11 -3.34
N LYS A 133 12.82 19.38 -3.75
CA LYS A 133 11.76 20.29 -3.30
C LYS A 133 10.39 19.83 -3.79
N GLU A 134 10.27 19.44 -5.04
CA GLU A 134 9.03 18.87 -5.59
C GLU A 134 8.63 17.60 -4.84
N ALA A 135 9.59 16.70 -4.61
CA ALA A 135 9.34 15.46 -3.90
C ALA A 135 8.88 15.68 -2.44
N ILE A 136 9.42 16.71 -1.74
CA ILE A 136 8.97 17.11 -0.40
C ILE A 136 7.56 17.74 -0.47
N ALA A 137 7.26 18.53 -1.48
CA ALA A 137 5.92 19.07 -1.66
C ALA A 137 4.87 17.96 -1.84
N VAL A 138 5.20 16.91 -2.60
CA VAL A 138 4.36 15.71 -2.71
C VAL A 138 4.19 15.01 -1.36
N ASP A 139 5.26 14.84 -0.57
CA ASP A 139 5.15 14.25 0.78
C ASP A 139 4.17 15.03 1.66
N ASN A 140 4.26 16.37 1.65
CA ASN A 140 3.37 17.24 2.42
C ASN A 140 1.91 17.13 1.94
N SER A 141 1.68 17.06 0.63
CA SER A 141 0.34 16.86 0.07
C SER A 141 -0.25 15.50 0.47
N ILE A 142 0.59 14.47 0.50
CA ILE A 142 0.21 13.13 0.95
C ILE A 142 -0.21 13.17 2.43
N LEU A 143 0.63 13.70 3.31
CA LEU A 143 0.31 13.80 4.74
C LEU A 143 -0.97 14.56 4.98
N LYS A 144 -1.13 15.73 4.35
CA LYS A 144 -2.36 16.52 4.41
C LYS A 144 -3.59 15.68 4.00
N ALA A 145 -3.52 14.97 2.88
CA ALA A 145 -4.63 14.15 2.40
C ALA A 145 -4.96 12.97 3.33
N LEU A 146 -3.93 12.32 3.93
CA LEU A 146 -4.15 11.26 4.92
C LEU A 146 -4.87 11.81 6.16
N ASP A 147 -4.44 12.97 6.67
CA ASP A 147 -5.02 13.60 7.86
C ASP A 147 -6.46 14.09 7.59
N GLU A 148 -6.71 14.77 6.47
CA GLU A 148 -8.03 15.26 6.08
C GLU A 148 -9.06 14.14 5.86
N ASN A 149 -8.62 12.97 5.41
CA ASN A 149 -9.49 11.81 5.20
C ASN A 149 -9.47 10.82 6.37
N VAL A 150 -8.86 11.19 7.50
CA VAL A 150 -8.78 10.38 8.74
C VAL A 150 -8.23 8.98 8.47
N ILE A 151 -7.23 8.86 7.58
CA ILE A 151 -6.57 7.61 7.25
C ILE A 151 -5.43 7.38 8.27
N PRO A 152 -5.53 6.39 9.16
CA PRO A 152 -4.48 6.14 10.14
C PRO A 152 -3.22 5.62 9.46
N TYR A 153 -2.05 6.08 9.91
CA TYR A 153 -0.75 5.61 9.43
C TYR A 153 0.30 5.63 10.54
N MET A 154 1.27 4.73 10.43
CA MET A 154 2.50 4.81 11.20
C MET A 154 3.58 5.51 10.37
N THR A 155 4.58 6.07 11.04
CA THR A 155 5.70 6.73 10.38
C THR A 155 7.02 6.06 10.75
N THR A 156 7.86 5.79 9.74
CA THR A 156 9.21 5.27 9.95
C THR A 156 10.16 5.73 8.85
N THR A 157 11.43 5.32 8.89
CA THR A 157 12.44 5.62 7.88
C THR A 157 12.61 4.50 6.87
N ALA A 158 13.13 4.82 5.68
CA ALA A 158 13.32 3.86 4.59
C ALA A 158 14.68 3.13 4.69
N ASP A 159 15.05 2.69 5.88
CA ASP A 159 16.26 1.94 6.19
C ASP A 159 15.95 0.55 6.79
N GLU A 160 16.97 -0.16 7.22
CA GLU A 160 16.83 -1.49 7.83
C GLU A 160 16.03 -1.43 9.13
N LYS A 161 16.28 -0.42 9.98
CA LYS A 161 15.56 -0.24 11.25
C LYS A 161 14.07 -0.01 10.99
N GLY A 162 13.73 0.87 10.07
CA GLY A 162 12.34 1.13 9.68
C GLY A 162 11.67 -0.09 9.07
N CYS A 163 12.41 -0.86 8.26
CA CYS A 163 11.89 -2.11 7.71
C CYS A 163 11.56 -3.14 8.81
N LYS A 164 12.39 -3.27 9.85
CA LYS A 164 12.11 -4.13 11.01
C LYS A 164 10.86 -3.67 11.76
N GLN A 165 10.69 -2.36 11.98
CA GLN A 165 9.48 -1.82 12.61
C GLN A 165 8.21 -2.14 11.83
N ILE A 166 8.28 -2.09 10.49
CA ILE A 166 7.14 -2.47 9.65
C ILE A 166 6.86 -3.97 9.76
N LEU A 167 7.91 -4.80 9.74
CA LEU A 167 7.77 -6.25 9.91
C LEU A 167 7.11 -6.60 11.25
N ASP A 168 7.54 -5.99 12.35
CA ASP A 168 6.96 -6.20 13.68
C ASP A 168 5.47 -5.83 13.71
N ALA A 169 5.09 -4.72 13.05
CA ALA A 169 3.70 -4.31 12.91
C ALA A 169 2.88 -5.32 12.07
N ILE A 170 3.44 -5.86 11.00
CA ILE A 170 2.80 -6.91 10.18
C ILE A 170 2.56 -8.16 11.04
N ILE A 171 3.59 -8.67 11.71
CA ILE A 171 3.49 -9.87 12.55
C ILE A 171 2.44 -9.67 13.64
N SER A 172 2.45 -8.53 14.33
CA SER A 172 1.45 -8.21 15.36
C SER A 172 0.02 -8.25 14.82
N ARG A 173 -0.21 -7.72 13.60
CA ARG A 173 -1.52 -7.76 12.95
C ARG A 173 -1.96 -9.17 12.56
N LEU A 174 -1.04 -10.00 12.08
CA LEU A 174 -1.33 -11.39 11.70
C LEU A 174 -1.69 -12.23 12.93
N ILE A 175 -0.94 -12.11 14.04
CA ILE A 175 -1.22 -12.81 15.30
C ILE A 175 -2.61 -12.44 15.82
N VAL A 176 -2.95 -11.17 15.85
CA VAL A 176 -4.27 -10.70 16.29
C VAL A 176 -5.37 -11.30 15.41
N SER A 177 -5.19 -11.27 14.09
CA SER A 177 -6.15 -11.87 13.13
C SER A 177 -6.36 -13.37 13.38
N ASP A 178 -5.29 -14.11 13.64
CA ASP A 178 -5.38 -15.57 13.90
C ASP A 178 -6.06 -15.87 15.22
N ILE A 179 -5.81 -15.10 16.28
CA ILE A 179 -6.50 -15.23 17.56
C ILE A 179 -8.01 -15.02 17.39
N TYR A 180 -8.43 -13.98 16.66
CA TYR A 180 -9.85 -13.75 16.38
C TYR A 180 -10.49 -14.89 15.59
N ARG A 181 -9.81 -15.40 14.56
CA ARG A 181 -10.29 -16.55 13.77
C ARG A 181 -10.50 -17.79 14.64
N GLN A 182 -9.57 -18.11 15.53
CA GLN A 182 -9.68 -19.25 16.44
C GLN A 182 -10.86 -19.09 17.39
N GLN A 183 -11.10 -17.89 17.91
CA GLN A 183 -12.24 -17.61 18.80
C GLN A 183 -13.60 -17.74 18.08
N GLU A 184 -13.68 -17.31 16.81
CA GLU A 184 -14.91 -17.45 16.02
C GLU A 184 -15.22 -18.94 15.72
N VAL A 185 -14.20 -19.73 15.39
CA VAL A 185 -14.35 -21.19 15.17
C VAL A 185 -14.86 -21.89 16.46
N GLN A 186 -14.39 -21.47 17.65
CA GLN A 186 -14.83 -22.03 18.91
C GLN A 186 -16.26 -21.62 19.31
N LYS A 187 -16.73 -20.45 18.84
CA LYS A 187 -18.09 -19.95 19.12
C LYS A 187 -19.14 -20.48 18.18
N CYS A 188 -18.77 -21.11 17.06
CA CYS A 188 -19.72 -21.78 16.18
C CYS A 188 -19.94 -23.22 16.67
N PRO A 189 -21.03 -23.53 17.39
CA PRO A 189 -21.33 -24.91 17.76
C PRO A 189 -21.65 -25.61 16.45
N LEU A 190 -20.89 -26.66 16.12
CA LEU A 190 -21.20 -27.61 15.09
C LEU A 190 -22.66 -28.05 15.29
N THR A 191 -23.59 -27.48 14.55
CA THR A 191 -24.91 -28.08 14.35
C THR A 191 -24.62 -29.44 13.72
N LYS A 192 -24.77 -30.47 14.57
CA LYS A 192 -24.75 -31.85 14.16
C LYS A 192 -25.67 -32.00 12.95
N CYS A 193 -25.12 -32.15 11.75
CA CYS A 193 -25.80 -32.84 10.68
C CYS A 193 -25.81 -34.33 11.06
N THR A 194 -26.84 -34.75 11.75
CA THR A 194 -27.26 -36.15 11.76
C THR A 194 -28.00 -36.42 10.46
N VAL A 195 -27.42 -37.27 9.67
CA VAL A 195 -27.97 -38.18 8.62
C VAL A 195 -29.33 -37.82 8.04
#